data_9a2802608e1d3ec5008ec89ee2510395
#
_entry.id   9a2802608e1d3ec5008ec89ee2510395
#
_cell.length_a   1.000
_cell.length_b   1.000
_cell.length_c   1.000
_cell.angle_alpha   90.00
_cell.angle_beta   90.00
_cell.angle_gamma   90.00
#
_symmetry.space_group_name_H-M   'P 1'
#
loop_
_entity.id
_entity.type
_entity.pdbx_description
1 polymer ?
#
loop_
_entity_poly.entity_id
_entity_poly.type
_entity_poly.pdbx_seq_one_letter_code
_entity_poly.pdbx_strand_id
1 'polypeptide(L)' 'MVTMKQVGLNVASDPLMSLEYVGIKGGMVILVADDPGPISSQTEQDTRHFSRFSKLPCFDPSSAQEAYEMIQEAFEY' A
#
# COMPACT_ATOMS: atom_id res chain seq x y z
N MET A 1 9.44 -5.77 2.96
CA MET A 1 8.20 -5.03 3.23
C MET A 1 8.51 -3.58 3.56
N VAL A 2 7.69 -2.66 3.07
CA VAL A 2 7.81 -1.23 3.34
C VAL A 2 6.53 -0.75 4.00
N THR A 3 6.64 0.10 5.01
CA THR A 3 5.47 0.65 5.70
C THR A 3 5.47 2.17 5.60
N MET A 4 4.29 2.75 5.39
CA MET A 4 4.14 4.20 5.27
C MET A 4 2.71 4.63 5.52
N LYS A 5 2.52 5.92 5.72
CA LYS A 5 1.20 6.54 5.73
C LYS A 5 0.86 7.02 4.31
N GLN A 6 -0.34 7.54 4.13
CA GLN A 6 -0.78 8.04 2.82
C GLN A 6 0.16 9.08 2.23
N VAL A 7 0.72 9.95 3.05
CA VAL A 7 1.68 10.98 2.56
C VAL A 7 2.96 10.34 2.04
N GLY A 8 3.40 9.24 2.66
CA GLY A 8 4.55 8.47 2.16
C GLY A 8 4.26 7.85 0.81
N LEU A 9 3.06 7.31 0.62
CA LEU A 9 2.65 6.77 -0.67
C LEU A 9 2.62 7.85 -1.75
N ASN A 10 2.16 9.05 -1.43
CA ASN A 10 2.18 10.16 -2.37
C ASN A 10 3.61 10.49 -2.83
N VAL A 11 4.55 10.52 -1.89
CA VAL A 11 5.96 10.77 -2.22
C VAL A 11 6.56 9.62 -3.04
N ALA A 12 6.21 8.37 -2.72
CA ALA A 12 6.73 7.19 -3.37
C ALA A 12 5.99 6.84 -4.67
N SER A 13 4.96 7.58 -5.05
CA SER A 13 4.10 7.21 -6.18
C SER A 13 4.86 7.12 -7.50
N ASP A 14 5.76 8.05 -7.78
CA ASP A 14 6.53 8.03 -9.01
C ASP A 14 7.43 6.79 -9.12
N PRO A 15 8.34 6.51 -8.17
CA PRO A 15 9.15 5.30 -8.25
C PRO A 15 8.30 4.02 -8.21
N LEU A 16 7.17 4.02 -7.49
CA LEU A 16 6.30 2.85 -7.41
C LEU A 16 5.61 2.56 -8.75
N MET A 17 5.16 3.60 -9.45
CA MET A 17 4.57 3.44 -10.78
C MET A 17 5.59 2.95 -11.79
N SER A 18 6.84 3.41 -11.69
CA SER A 18 7.92 2.92 -12.53
C SER A 18 8.27 1.48 -12.21
N LEU A 19 8.25 1.12 -10.93
CA LEU A 19 8.54 -0.23 -10.47
C LEU A 19 7.49 -1.22 -10.98
N GLU A 20 6.23 -0.84 -11.00
CA GLU A 20 5.14 -1.66 -11.54
C GLU A 20 5.39 -2.02 -12.99
N TYR A 21 5.88 -1.07 -13.75
CA TYR A 21 6.16 -1.27 -15.18
C TYR A 21 7.40 -2.14 -15.41
N VAL A 22 8.47 -1.90 -14.64
CA VAL A 22 9.75 -2.61 -14.81
C VAL A 22 9.72 -3.99 -14.18
N GLY A 23 9.02 -4.15 -13.06
CA GLY A 23 8.97 -5.38 -12.29
C GLY A 23 10.11 -5.53 -11.29
N ILE A 24 10.01 -6.58 -10.48
CA ILE A 24 11.02 -6.91 -9.46
C ILE A 24 11.28 -8.41 -9.49
N LYS A 25 12.47 -8.81 -9.03
CA LYS A 25 12.83 -10.24 -8.95
C LYS A 25 12.37 -10.89 -7.65
N GLY A 26 12.39 -10.15 -6.56
CA GLY A 26 11.90 -10.65 -5.27
C GLY A 26 10.49 -10.20 -4.99
N GLY A 27 9.95 -10.57 -3.83
CA GLY A 27 8.65 -10.10 -3.39
C GLY A 27 8.71 -8.74 -2.71
N MET A 28 7.71 -7.91 -2.91
CA MET A 28 7.58 -6.64 -2.22
C MET A 28 6.14 -6.46 -1.76
N VAL A 29 5.95 -6.13 -0.49
CA VAL A 29 4.66 -5.74 0.06
C VAL A 29 4.79 -4.35 0.66
N ILE A 30 3.84 -3.49 0.34
CA ILE A 30 3.76 -2.14 0.87
C ILE A 30 2.55 -2.06 1.77
N LEU A 31 2.77 -1.73 3.04
CA LEU A 31 1.72 -1.51 4.01
C LEU A 31 1.47 -0.01 4.13
N VAL A 32 0.27 0.41 3.77
CA VAL A 32 -0.12 1.82 3.83
C VAL A 32 -1.21 1.99 4.87
N ALA A 33 -1.00 2.86 5.84
CA ALA A 33 -1.98 3.19 6.87
C ALA A 33 -2.60 4.55 6.57
N ASP A 34 -3.89 4.54 6.23
CA ASP A 34 -4.64 5.76 6.00
C ASP A 34 -5.19 6.32 7.30
N ASP A 35 -5.37 7.64 7.33
CA ASP A 35 -6.10 8.30 8.42
C ASP A 35 -7.48 8.72 7.90
N PRO A 36 -8.57 8.31 8.58
CA PRO A 36 -9.92 8.78 8.24
C PRO A 36 -10.17 10.22 8.72
N GLY A 37 -9.15 10.94 8.99
CA GLY A 37 -9.08 12.33 9.44
C GLY A 37 -7.63 12.65 9.71
N PRO A 38 -7.20 13.93 9.70
CA PRO A 38 -5.79 14.28 9.87
C PRO A 38 -5.37 14.20 11.36
N ILE A 39 -5.26 12.97 11.88
CA ILE A 39 -4.94 12.74 13.29
C ILE A 39 -3.43 12.75 13.51
N SER A 40 -2.69 11.95 12.75
CA SER A 40 -1.24 11.84 12.87
C SER A 40 -0.51 12.20 11.58
N SER A 41 -1.23 12.67 10.58
CA SER A 41 -0.72 13.10 9.28
C SER A 41 -1.37 14.41 8.89
N GLN A 42 -0.84 15.05 7.85
CA GLN A 42 -1.31 16.37 7.40
C GLN A 42 -2.66 16.31 6.69
N THR A 43 -2.99 15.16 6.09
CA THR A 43 -4.15 15.03 5.22
C THR A 43 -4.93 13.76 5.49
N GLU A 44 -6.16 13.74 5.01
CA GLU A 44 -6.99 12.54 4.93
C GLU A 44 -6.99 12.04 3.49
N GLN A 45 -6.86 10.72 3.31
CA GLN A 45 -6.80 10.16 1.97
C GLN A 45 -7.21 8.69 2.01
N ASP A 46 -7.92 8.24 0.97
CA ASP A 46 -8.25 6.84 0.77
C ASP A 46 -7.31 6.25 -0.29
N THR A 47 -6.27 5.57 0.14
CA THR A 47 -5.25 5.01 -0.75
C THR A 47 -5.71 3.75 -1.48
N ARG A 48 -6.90 3.20 -1.17
CA ARG A 48 -7.43 2.04 -1.90
C ARG A 48 -7.60 2.34 -3.38
N HIS A 49 -7.88 3.59 -3.73
CA HIS A 49 -8.02 4.02 -5.12
C HIS A 49 -6.69 4.00 -5.88
N PHE A 50 -5.56 4.03 -5.17
CA PHE A 50 -4.25 3.99 -5.79
C PHE A 50 -4.04 2.71 -6.60
N SER A 51 -4.53 1.58 -6.12
CA SER A 51 -4.36 0.30 -6.81
C SER A 51 -5.03 0.28 -8.19
N ARG A 52 -6.11 1.02 -8.36
CA ARG A 52 -6.86 1.04 -9.63
C ARG A 52 -6.03 1.61 -10.76
N PHE A 53 -5.38 2.75 -10.54
CA PHE A 53 -4.61 3.36 -11.60
C PHE A 53 -3.16 2.85 -11.66
N SER A 54 -2.61 2.34 -10.56
CA SER A 54 -1.29 1.73 -10.56
C SER A 54 -1.30 0.28 -11.05
N LYS A 55 -2.48 -0.35 -11.10
CA LYS A 55 -2.65 -1.75 -11.48
C LYS A 55 -1.99 -2.74 -10.52
N LEU A 56 -1.63 -2.29 -9.33
CA LEU A 56 -1.08 -3.17 -8.30
C LEU A 56 -2.20 -3.83 -7.51
N PRO A 57 -2.06 -5.09 -7.10
CA PRO A 57 -3.04 -5.72 -6.23
C PRO A 57 -3.18 -4.99 -4.91
N CYS A 58 -4.41 -4.94 -4.39
CA CYS A 58 -4.70 -4.28 -3.13
C CYS A 58 -5.41 -5.26 -2.19
N PHE A 59 -4.89 -5.37 -0.97
CA PHE A 59 -5.49 -6.14 0.11
C PHE A 59 -5.99 -5.16 1.15
N ASP A 60 -7.25 -5.30 1.57
CA ASP A 60 -7.89 -4.36 2.49
C ASP A 60 -8.47 -5.15 3.67
N PRO A 61 -7.66 -5.46 4.70
CA PRO A 61 -8.12 -6.24 5.84
C PRO A 61 -9.10 -5.46 6.71
N SER A 62 -10.07 -6.18 7.29
CA SER A 62 -11.08 -5.60 8.18
C SER A 62 -10.73 -5.74 9.66
N SER A 63 -9.66 -6.48 9.99
CA SER A 63 -9.22 -6.69 11.37
C SER A 63 -7.72 -6.91 11.42
N ALA A 64 -7.15 -6.81 12.63
CA ALA A 64 -5.72 -7.06 12.82
C ALA A 64 -5.36 -8.51 12.50
N GLN A 65 -6.22 -9.47 12.85
CA GLN A 65 -5.99 -10.88 12.55
C GLN A 65 -5.99 -11.14 11.05
N GLU A 66 -6.93 -10.54 10.34
CA GLU A 66 -7.00 -10.65 8.88
C GLU A 66 -5.78 -10.02 8.20
N ALA A 67 -5.32 -8.87 8.72
CA ALA A 67 -4.10 -8.23 8.21
C ALA A 67 -2.88 -9.14 8.37
N TYR A 68 -2.77 -9.81 9.52
CA TYR A 68 -1.68 -10.75 9.79
C TYR A 68 -1.67 -11.88 8.76
N GLU A 69 -2.83 -12.44 8.45
CA GLU A 69 -2.96 -13.53 7.48
C GLU A 69 -2.70 -13.05 6.05
N MET A 70 -3.19 -11.88 5.70
CA MET A 70 -3.05 -11.32 4.36
C MET A 70 -1.63 -10.98 3.97
N ILE A 71 -0.76 -10.63 4.93
CA ILE A 71 0.64 -10.31 4.64
C ILE A 71 1.33 -11.49 3.96
N GLN A 72 1.13 -12.68 4.50
CA GLN A 72 1.72 -13.89 3.90
C GLN A 72 1.13 -14.15 2.51
N GLU A 73 -0.19 -14.05 2.39
CA GLU A 73 -0.87 -14.22 1.12
C GLU A 73 -0.39 -13.21 0.08
N ALA A 74 -0.18 -11.95 0.49
CA ALA A 74 0.29 -10.90 -0.41
C ALA A 74 1.67 -11.20 -0.98
N PHE A 75 2.57 -11.77 -0.17
CA PHE A 75 3.90 -12.16 -0.66
C PHE A 75 3.85 -13.35 -1.62
N GLU A 76 2.85 -14.21 -1.46
CA GLU A 76 2.68 -15.39 -2.32
C GLU A 76 1.94 -15.06 -3.62
N TYR A 77 1.25 -13.94 -3.65
CA TYR A 77 0.50 -13.52 -4.82
C TYR A 77 1.41 -13.21 -6.01
#